data_e3fd4b9aca3fffe4e1634621389b27e2
#
_entry.id   e3fd4b9aca3fffe4e1634621389b27e2
#
_cell.length_a   1.000
_cell.length_b   1.000
_cell.length_c   1.000
_cell.angle_alpha   90.00
_cell.angle_beta   90.00
_cell.angle_gamma   90.00
#
_symmetry.space_group_name_H-M   'P 1'
#
loop_
_entity.id
_entity.type
_entity.pdbx_description
1 polymer ?
#
loop_
_entity_poly.entity_id
_entity_poly.type
_entity_poly.pdbx_seq_one_letter_code
_entity_poly.pdbx_strand_id
1 'polypeptide(L)'
;MPGCDTGANPLGWTQDAGLIGLPQPVLLHWSPKSPFVRKVVIVLDECGLTSQVERRRTVADRLRPDPAYLQRHPLGTIPMLELDDGSILYDSAVICEYLTIIRPTPALLPRAGRARFDVLRRQALADGMLDAILLWRQERIRPPAQQSTAFHAAYALKARTALDALAAEAAQWPEALDLGQIAAGAALAYLDLRFPDLAWRDGRNGLAGWHDRFEARPSAAANRLVLD
;
A
#
# COMPACT_ATOMS: atom_id res chain seq x y z
N MET A 1 -38.20 0.31 -27.66
CA MET A 1 -36.94 0.38 -26.87
C MET A 1 -37.17 -0.43 -25.62
N PRO A 2 -36.59 -1.65 -25.46
CA PRO A 2 -36.69 -2.41 -24.22
C PRO A 2 -35.73 -1.80 -23.18
N GLY A 3 -36.21 -1.79 -21.93
CA GLY A 3 -35.55 -1.18 -20.79
C GLY A 3 -34.17 -1.74 -20.47
N CYS A 4 -33.30 -0.86 -20.04
CA CYS A 4 -31.99 -1.18 -19.47
C CYS A 4 -32.24 -1.95 -18.17
N ASP A 5 -31.95 -3.24 -18.19
CA ASP A 5 -31.97 -4.13 -17.04
C ASP A 5 -30.97 -3.61 -16.01
N THR A 6 -31.46 -3.16 -14.87
CA THR A 6 -30.64 -2.78 -13.72
C THR A 6 -30.04 -4.06 -13.17
N GLY A 7 -28.91 -4.49 -13.77
CA GLY A 7 -28.18 -5.66 -13.36
C GLY A 7 -27.98 -5.69 -11.85
N ALA A 8 -28.44 -6.75 -11.23
CA ALA A 8 -28.22 -7.06 -9.84
C ALA A 8 -26.72 -6.98 -9.56
N ASN A 9 -26.33 -6.15 -8.59
CA ASN A 9 -24.97 -6.06 -8.10
C ASN A 9 -24.57 -7.43 -7.50
N PRO A 10 -23.72 -8.22 -8.13
CA PRO A 10 -23.44 -9.60 -7.70
C PRO A 10 -22.71 -9.67 -6.34
N LEU A 11 -22.31 -8.51 -5.80
CA LEU A 11 -21.62 -8.41 -4.51
C LEU A 11 -22.52 -7.88 -3.38
N GLY A 12 -23.83 -7.69 -3.65
CA GLY A 12 -24.77 -7.24 -2.62
C GLY A 12 -24.51 -5.82 -2.08
N TRP A 13 -23.70 -5.01 -2.76
CA TRP A 13 -23.32 -3.68 -2.29
C TRP A 13 -24.45 -2.69 -2.54
N THR A 14 -25.13 -2.25 -1.49
CA THR A 14 -26.13 -1.20 -1.60
C THR A 14 -25.45 0.16 -1.69
N GLN A 15 -25.95 1.03 -2.57
CA GLN A 15 -25.42 2.40 -2.75
C GLN A 15 -25.69 3.34 -1.55
N ASP A 16 -26.50 2.91 -0.59
CA ASP A 16 -26.90 3.67 0.60
C ASP A 16 -26.05 3.29 1.83
N ALA A 17 -24.71 3.32 1.69
CA ALA A 17 -23.81 3.06 2.80
C ALA A 17 -23.65 4.30 3.69
N GLY A 18 -24.62 4.59 4.52
CA GLY A 18 -24.37 5.31 5.78
C GLY A 18 -23.53 4.40 6.66
N LEU A 19 -22.35 4.89 7.13
CA LEU A 19 -21.46 4.33 8.17
C LEU A 19 -21.60 2.80 8.40
N ILE A 20 -21.39 2.00 7.37
CA ILE A 20 -21.43 0.54 7.48
C ILE A 20 -20.04 0.14 8.02
N GLY A 21 -20.02 -0.58 9.16
CA GLY A 21 -18.82 -1.27 9.63
C GLY A 21 -18.40 -2.36 8.64
N LEU A 22 -17.19 -2.84 8.77
CA LEU A 22 -16.78 -4.04 8.05
C LEU A 22 -17.70 -5.19 8.44
N PRO A 23 -18.16 -6.02 7.48
CA PRO A 23 -18.82 -7.27 7.81
C PRO A 23 -17.86 -8.14 8.65
N GLN A 24 -18.34 -8.83 9.69
CA GLN A 24 -17.50 -9.55 10.64
C GLN A 24 -17.72 -11.06 10.54
N PRO A 25 -16.67 -11.86 10.68
CA PRO A 25 -15.26 -11.54 10.99
C PRO A 25 -14.47 -11.10 9.74
N VAL A 26 -13.51 -10.17 9.93
CA VAL A 26 -12.55 -9.77 8.89
C VAL A 26 -11.14 -10.07 9.36
N LEU A 27 -10.34 -10.71 8.51
CA LEU A 27 -8.99 -11.13 8.85
C LEU A 27 -7.97 -10.55 7.86
N LEU A 28 -6.99 -9.80 8.36
CA LEU A 28 -5.87 -9.29 7.59
C LEU A 28 -4.64 -10.17 7.78
N HIS A 29 -4.15 -10.78 6.70
CA HIS A 29 -2.84 -11.41 6.66
C HIS A 29 -1.76 -10.33 6.57
N TRP A 30 -0.89 -10.26 7.56
CA TRP A 30 -0.01 -9.13 7.74
C TRP A 30 1.41 -9.49 8.20
N SER A 31 2.33 -8.53 8.06
CA SER A 31 3.65 -8.53 8.67
C SER A 31 4.11 -7.10 8.88
N PRO A 32 4.75 -6.77 10.03
CA PRO A 32 5.26 -5.43 10.28
C PRO A 32 6.45 -5.04 9.39
N LYS A 33 7.01 -6.01 8.64
CA LYS A 33 8.10 -5.77 7.66
C LYS A 33 7.61 -5.29 6.31
N SER A 34 6.30 -5.46 6.01
CA SER A 34 5.76 -5.22 4.67
C SER A 34 5.28 -3.78 4.51
N PRO A 35 5.86 -3.02 3.56
CA PRO A 35 5.39 -1.67 3.28
C PRO A 35 3.97 -1.65 2.67
N PHE A 36 3.59 -2.68 1.92
CA PHE A 36 2.24 -2.83 1.38
C PHE A 36 1.20 -3.10 2.48
N VAL A 37 1.57 -3.88 3.50
CA VAL A 37 0.74 -4.07 4.69
C VAL A 37 0.64 -2.75 5.47
N ARG A 38 1.75 -2.03 5.63
CA ARG A 38 1.77 -0.73 6.31
C ARG A 38 0.77 0.25 5.71
N LYS A 39 0.68 0.29 4.38
CA LYS A 39 -0.32 1.10 3.67
C LYS A 39 -1.74 0.77 4.13
N VAL A 40 -2.09 -0.52 4.17
CA VAL A 40 -3.42 -0.99 4.59
C VAL A 40 -3.72 -0.66 6.05
N VAL A 41 -2.78 -0.89 6.97
CA VAL A 41 -3.04 -0.63 8.40
C VAL A 41 -3.14 0.85 8.71
N ILE A 42 -2.43 1.71 7.98
CA ILE A 42 -2.61 3.18 8.08
C ILE A 42 -4.03 3.57 7.61
N VAL A 43 -4.50 3.01 6.49
CA VAL A 43 -5.87 3.26 6.00
C VAL A 43 -6.91 2.77 7.01
N LEU A 44 -6.72 1.61 7.63
CA LEU A 44 -7.60 1.12 8.69
C LEU A 44 -7.67 2.10 9.87
N ASP A 45 -6.53 2.64 10.30
CA ASP A 45 -6.49 3.61 11.39
C ASP A 45 -7.15 4.94 11.02
N GLU A 46 -6.84 5.50 9.85
CA GLU A 46 -7.46 6.74 9.36
C GLU A 46 -8.98 6.60 9.19
N CYS A 47 -9.45 5.42 8.82
CA CYS A 47 -10.87 5.11 8.69
C CYS A 47 -11.54 4.69 10.01
N GLY A 48 -10.81 4.54 11.12
CA GLY A 48 -11.35 4.08 12.40
C GLY A 48 -11.86 2.63 12.36
N LEU A 49 -11.25 1.78 11.54
CA LEU A 49 -11.65 0.38 11.33
C LEU A 49 -10.72 -0.63 12.01
N THR A 50 -9.65 -0.20 12.65
CA THR A 50 -8.61 -1.07 13.22
C THR A 50 -9.16 -2.11 14.21
N SER A 51 -10.13 -1.73 15.05
CA SER A 51 -10.74 -2.65 16.04
C SER A 51 -11.67 -3.70 15.42
N GLN A 52 -12.02 -3.55 14.13
CA GLN A 52 -12.91 -4.46 13.42
C GLN A 52 -12.14 -5.51 12.59
N VAL A 53 -10.80 -5.50 12.62
CA VAL A 53 -9.97 -6.37 11.79
C VAL A 53 -9.04 -7.19 12.69
N GLU A 54 -9.21 -8.51 12.67
CA GLU A 54 -8.22 -9.43 13.22
C GLU A 54 -6.96 -9.42 12.37
N ARG A 55 -5.79 -9.48 13.01
CA ARG A 55 -4.50 -9.51 12.31
C ARG A 55 -3.83 -10.87 12.51
N ARG A 56 -3.58 -11.59 11.42
CA ARG A 56 -2.84 -12.86 11.44
C ARG A 56 -1.45 -12.68 10.87
N ARG A 57 -0.45 -12.97 11.71
CA ARG A 57 0.95 -12.96 11.26
C ARG A 57 1.15 -13.97 10.13
N THR A 58 1.62 -13.51 8.95
CA THR A 58 1.81 -14.34 7.77
C THR A 58 3.18 -14.09 7.18
N VAL A 59 3.92 -15.16 6.92
CA VAL A 59 5.23 -15.11 6.26
C VAL A 59 5.02 -15.34 4.76
N ALA A 60 5.25 -14.31 3.97
CA ALA A 60 5.28 -14.39 2.50
C ALA A 60 6.72 -14.55 2.03
N ASP A 61 7.25 -15.76 2.10
CA ASP A 61 8.61 -16.08 1.63
C ASP A 61 8.61 -16.23 0.10
N ARG A 62 9.37 -15.39 -0.59
CA ARG A 62 9.43 -15.39 -2.05
C ARG A 62 10.13 -16.61 -2.65
N LEU A 63 11.00 -17.25 -1.90
CA LEU A 63 11.79 -18.41 -2.36
C LEU A 63 11.19 -19.74 -1.87
N ARG A 64 10.36 -19.69 -0.83
CA ARG A 64 9.71 -20.86 -0.23
C ARG A 64 8.25 -20.53 0.06
N PRO A 65 7.43 -20.37 -1.00
CA PRO A 65 6.02 -20.06 -0.81
C PRO A 65 5.30 -21.20 -0.11
N ASP A 66 4.37 -20.88 0.79
CA ASP A 66 3.51 -21.85 1.47
C ASP A 66 2.43 -22.34 0.51
N PRO A 67 2.37 -23.65 0.17
CA PRO A 67 1.36 -24.19 -0.74
C PRO A 67 -0.09 -24.02 -0.24
N ALA A 68 -0.31 -24.07 1.08
CA ALA A 68 -1.64 -23.88 1.65
C ALA A 68 -2.10 -22.42 1.51
N TYR A 69 -1.18 -21.48 1.71
CA TYR A 69 -1.46 -20.05 1.49
C TYR A 69 -1.71 -19.73 0.01
N LEU A 70 -0.96 -20.37 -0.91
CA LEU A 70 -1.14 -20.21 -2.36
C LEU A 70 -2.53 -20.65 -2.86
N GLN A 71 -3.14 -21.64 -2.22
CA GLN A 71 -4.52 -22.05 -2.56
C GLN A 71 -5.55 -20.94 -2.30
N ARG A 72 -5.27 -20.04 -1.36
CA ARG A 72 -6.12 -18.91 -1.02
C ARG A 72 -5.70 -17.64 -1.75
N HIS A 73 -4.41 -17.37 -1.81
CA HIS A 73 -3.83 -16.21 -2.49
C HIS A 73 -2.81 -16.67 -3.54
N PRO A 74 -3.20 -16.78 -4.83
CA PRO A 74 -2.34 -17.38 -5.86
C PRO A 74 -0.98 -16.72 -6.07
N LEU A 75 -0.83 -15.44 -5.67
CA LEU A 75 0.46 -14.72 -5.73
C LEU A 75 1.33 -14.93 -4.49
N GLY A 76 0.80 -15.51 -3.41
CA GLY A 76 1.56 -15.78 -2.18
C GLY A 76 2.13 -14.54 -1.49
N THR A 77 1.49 -13.38 -1.68
CA THR A 77 1.96 -12.10 -1.12
C THR A 77 1.08 -11.63 0.04
N ILE A 78 1.53 -10.62 0.76
CA ILE A 78 0.76 -9.88 1.77
C ILE A 78 0.77 -8.38 1.43
N PRO A 79 -0.31 -7.66 1.75
CA PRO A 79 -1.51 -8.04 2.49
C PRO A 79 -2.51 -8.90 1.70
N MET A 80 -3.32 -9.68 2.42
CA MET A 80 -4.54 -10.31 1.96
C MET A 80 -5.62 -10.05 3.02
N LEU A 81 -6.82 -9.67 2.60
CA LEU A 81 -7.97 -9.43 3.47
C LEU A 81 -9.03 -10.49 3.20
N GLU A 82 -9.39 -11.27 4.22
CA GLU A 82 -10.48 -12.23 4.17
C GLU A 82 -11.74 -11.59 4.76
N LEU A 83 -12.86 -11.67 4.04
CA LEU A 83 -14.16 -11.16 4.47
C LEU A 83 -15.01 -12.28 5.09
N ASP A 84 -16.10 -11.91 5.73
CA ASP A 84 -17.01 -12.83 6.45
C ASP A 84 -17.71 -13.84 5.52
N ASP A 85 -17.94 -13.49 4.27
CA ASP A 85 -18.50 -14.36 3.23
C ASP A 85 -17.48 -15.34 2.63
N GLY A 86 -16.22 -15.30 3.11
CA GLY A 86 -15.10 -16.09 2.61
C GLY A 86 -14.43 -15.52 1.36
N SER A 87 -14.88 -14.39 0.84
CA SER A 87 -14.23 -13.71 -0.26
C SER A 87 -12.87 -13.14 0.18
N ILE A 88 -11.96 -12.99 -0.77
CA ILE A 88 -10.58 -12.59 -0.51
C ILE A 88 -10.23 -11.40 -1.39
N LEU A 89 -9.72 -10.34 -0.76
CA LEU A 89 -9.21 -9.17 -1.46
C LEU A 89 -7.68 -9.13 -1.41
N TYR A 90 -7.07 -8.85 -2.51
CA TYR A 90 -5.68 -8.51 -2.78
C TYR A 90 -5.63 -7.76 -4.13
N ASP A 91 -4.64 -6.88 -4.38
CA ASP A 91 -3.53 -6.53 -3.51
C ASP A 91 -3.86 -5.38 -2.52
N SER A 92 -2.82 -4.74 -2.01
CA SER A 92 -2.98 -3.60 -1.08
C SER A 92 -3.75 -2.42 -1.68
N ALA A 93 -3.69 -2.21 -3.01
CA ALA A 93 -4.42 -1.13 -3.68
C ALA A 93 -5.92 -1.40 -3.64
N VAL A 94 -6.32 -2.64 -3.99
CA VAL A 94 -7.72 -3.09 -3.95
C VAL A 94 -8.27 -3.04 -2.52
N ILE A 95 -7.49 -3.53 -1.53
CA ILE A 95 -7.90 -3.50 -0.12
C ILE A 95 -8.11 -2.05 0.34
N CYS A 96 -7.18 -1.14 0.06
CA CYS A 96 -7.30 0.26 0.45
C CYS A 96 -8.52 0.92 -0.20
N GLU A 97 -8.77 0.69 -1.48
CA GLU A 97 -9.96 1.21 -2.15
C GLU A 97 -11.26 0.67 -1.52
N TYR A 98 -11.34 -0.63 -1.26
CA TYR A 98 -12.46 -1.26 -0.56
C TYR A 98 -12.74 -0.58 0.79
N LEU A 99 -11.72 -0.36 1.61
CA LEU A 99 -11.85 0.30 2.91
C LEU A 99 -12.39 1.74 2.79
N THR A 100 -12.01 2.48 1.73
CA THR A 100 -12.52 3.84 1.49
C THR A 100 -13.98 3.86 1.02
N ILE A 101 -14.47 2.77 0.43
CA ILE A 101 -15.89 2.62 0.09
C ILE A 101 -16.71 2.30 1.34
N ILE A 102 -16.23 1.38 2.17
CA ILE A 102 -16.87 1.02 3.46
C ILE A 102 -16.91 2.22 4.41
N ARG A 103 -15.85 3.01 4.45
CA ARG A 103 -15.75 4.19 5.30
C ARG A 103 -15.30 5.40 4.46
N PRO A 104 -16.26 6.14 3.87
CA PRO A 104 -15.95 7.24 2.95
C PRO A 104 -15.45 8.52 3.66
N THR A 105 -15.34 8.51 4.96
CA THR A 105 -14.80 9.62 5.77
C THR A 105 -13.72 9.10 6.70
N PRO A 106 -12.49 9.63 6.64
CA PRO A 106 -12.04 10.72 5.75
C PRO A 106 -12.03 10.32 4.27
N ALA A 107 -12.13 11.30 3.39
CA ALA A 107 -12.16 11.07 1.93
C ALA A 107 -10.74 10.79 1.37
N LEU A 108 -10.16 9.63 1.73
CA LEU A 108 -8.80 9.24 1.29
C LEU A 108 -8.70 9.00 -0.22
N LEU A 109 -9.83 8.75 -0.89
CA LEU A 109 -9.89 8.58 -2.35
C LEU A 109 -11.11 9.32 -2.89
N PRO A 110 -10.95 10.31 -3.79
CA PRO A 110 -12.07 10.96 -4.47
C PRO A 110 -12.95 9.95 -5.22
N ARG A 111 -14.26 10.15 -5.18
CA ARG A 111 -15.21 9.20 -5.80
C ARG A 111 -15.07 9.11 -7.32
N ALA A 112 -14.80 10.24 -7.99
CA ALA A 112 -14.72 10.30 -9.45
C ALA A 112 -13.85 11.47 -9.92
N GLY A 113 -13.69 11.59 -11.23
CA GLY A 113 -13.05 12.72 -11.89
C GLY A 113 -11.53 12.70 -11.87
N ARG A 114 -10.93 13.80 -12.30
CA ARG A 114 -9.48 13.93 -12.44
C ARG A 114 -8.73 13.71 -11.12
N ALA A 115 -9.24 14.28 -10.03
CA ALA A 115 -8.63 14.16 -8.71
C ALA A 115 -8.45 12.69 -8.27
N ARG A 116 -9.42 11.80 -8.60
CA ARG A 116 -9.29 10.37 -8.33
C ARG A 116 -8.10 9.76 -9.08
N PHE A 117 -7.94 10.09 -10.36
CA PHE A 117 -6.84 9.56 -11.17
C PHE A 117 -5.48 10.10 -10.71
N ASP A 118 -5.41 11.33 -10.23
CA ASP A 118 -4.17 11.90 -9.68
C ASP A 118 -3.73 11.17 -8.41
N VAL A 119 -4.67 10.81 -7.51
CA VAL A 119 -4.39 10.00 -6.32
C VAL A 119 -3.95 8.59 -6.72
N LEU A 120 -4.70 7.91 -7.61
CA LEU A 120 -4.39 6.54 -8.05
C LEU A 120 -3.05 6.48 -8.82
N ARG A 121 -2.72 7.49 -9.63
CA ARG A 121 -1.44 7.57 -10.33
C ARG A 121 -0.27 7.71 -9.33
N ARG A 122 -0.41 8.53 -8.30
CA ARG A 122 0.59 8.67 -7.23
C ARG A 122 0.76 7.36 -6.47
N GLN A 123 -0.34 6.70 -6.14
CA GLN A 123 -0.32 5.37 -5.53
C GLN A 123 0.41 4.36 -6.42
N ALA A 124 0.08 4.31 -7.70
CA ALA A 124 0.73 3.40 -8.67
C ALA A 124 2.24 3.68 -8.81
N LEU A 125 2.66 4.95 -8.78
CA LEU A 125 4.08 5.32 -8.81
C LEU A 125 4.81 4.81 -7.55
N ALA A 126 4.22 5.00 -6.37
CA ALA A 126 4.80 4.57 -5.11
C ALA A 126 4.85 3.04 -4.99
N ASP A 127 3.76 2.35 -5.35
CA ASP A 127 3.68 0.89 -5.34
C ASP A 127 4.65 0.27 -6.36
N GLY A 128 4.74 0.81 -7.58
CA GLY A 128 5.70 0.36 -8.59
C GLY A 128 7.16 0.62 -8.20
N MET A 129 7.44 1.72 -7.51
CA MET A 129 8.76 1.97 -6.90
C MET A 129 9.05 0.91 -5.83
N LEU A 130 8.10 0.58 -4.96
CA LEU A 130 8.27 -0.48 -3.96
C LEU A 130 8.54 -1.84 -4.59
N ASP A 131 7.84 -2.21 -5.66
CA ASP A 131 8.10 -3.47 -6.39
C ASP A 131 9.53 -3.52 -6.92
N ALA A 132 9.99 -2.43 -7.54
CA ALA A 132 11.37 -2.32 -8.01
C ALA A 132 12.38 -2.45 -6.85
N ILE A 133 12.14 -1.78 -5.72
CA ILE A 133 12.99 -1.82 -4.53
C ILE A 133 13.01 -3.22 -3.90
N LEU A 134 11.88 -3.91 -3.86
CA LEU A 134 11.81 -5.29 -3.34
C LEU A 134 12.58 -6.27 -4.22
N LEU A 135 12.52 -6.12 -5.54
CA LEU A 135 13.34 -6.91 -6.47
C LEU A 135 14.85 -6.58 -6.29
N TRP A 136 15.18 -5.30 -6.19
CA TRP A 136 16.54 -4.86 -5.92
C TRP A 136 17.08 -5.40 -4.59
N ARG A 137 16.25 -5.42 -3.56
CA ARG A 137 16.61 -6.04 -2.29
C ARG A 137 16.91 -7.54 -2.43
N GLN A 138 16.14 -8.28 -3.24
CA GLN A 138 16.42 -9.70 -3.48
C GLN A 138 17.78 -9.89 -4.14
N GLU A 139 18.16 -9.03 -5.07
CA GLU A 139 19.50 -9.08 -5.69
C GLU A 139 20.59 -8.74 -4.67
N ARG A 140 20.38 -7.74 -3.81
CA ARG A 140 21.37 -7.32 -2.80
C ARG A 140 21.67 -8.38 -1.72
N ILE A 141 20.74 -9.29 -1.44
CA ILE A 141 20.94 -10.35 -0.46
C ILE A 141 21.53 -11.65 -1.05
N ARG A 142 21.72 -11.70 -2.37
CA ARG A 142 22.44 -12.83 -3.00
C ARG A 142 23.92 -12.81 -2.61
N PRO A 143 24.61 -13.96 -2.69
CA PRO A 143 26.06 -13.99 -2.54
C PRO A 143 26.72 -12.97 -3.51
N PRO A 144 27.73 -12.20 -3.07
CA PRO A 144 28.31 -11.13 -3.90
C PRO A 144 28.75 -11.59 -5.31
N ALA A 145 29.32 -12.81 -5.43
CA ALA A 145 29.73 -13.38 -6.70
C ALA A 145 28.56 -13.70 -7.67
N GLN A 146 27.32 -13.67 -7.19
CA GLN A 146 26.11 -13.95 -7.97
C GLN A 146 25.29 -12.68 -8.24
N GLN A 147 25.72 -11.53 -7.73
CA GLN A 147 25.02 -10.27 -7.92
C GLN A 147 25.34 -9.67 -9.29
N SER A 148 24.32 -9.12 -9.95
CA SER A 148 24.47 -8.46 -11.24
C SER A 148 24.64 -6.94 -11.05
N THR A 149 25.82 -6.42 -11.44
CA THR A 149 26.07 -4.97 -11.44
C THR A 149 25.07 -4.20 -12.33
N ALA A 150 24.72 -4.78 -13.48
CA ALA A 150 23.74 -4.16 -14.38
C ALA A 150 22.34 -4.09 -13.74
N PHE A 151 21.95 -5.13 -12.99
CA PHE A 151 20.69 -5.12 -12.24
C PHE A 151 20.70 -4.02 -11.17
N HIS A 152 21.77 -3.94 -10.37
CA HIS A 152 21.93 -2.89 -9.37
C HIS A 152 21.81 -1.48 -9.98
N ALA A 153 22.52 -1.22 -11.07
CA ALA A 153 22.48 0.08 -11.75
C ALA A 153 21.07 0.43 -12.27
N ALA A 154 20.41 -0.54 -12.92
CA ALA A 154 19.06 -0.34 -13.47
C ALA A 154 18.02 -0.04 -12.38
N TYR A 155 18.05 -0.78 -11.27
CA TYR A 155 17.06 -0.60 -10.20
C TYR A 155 17.35 0.62 -9.33
N ALA A 156 18.62 0.97 -9.13
CA ALA A 156 18.99 2.25 -8.52
C ALA A 156 18.48 3.44 -9.36
N LEU A 157 18.64 3.38 -10.68
CA LEU A 157 18.13 4.42 -11.58
C LEU A 157 16.60 4.54 -11.49
N LYS A 158 15.87 3.41 -11.57
CA LYS A 158 14.40 3.41 -11.44
C LYS A 158 13.94 4.03 -10.11
N ALA A 159 14.57 3.63 -9.00
CA ALA A 159 14.23 4.16 -7.68
C ALA A 159 14.47 5.68 -7.59
N ARG A 160 15.63 6.17 -8.08
CA ARG A 160 15.94 7.61 -8.10
C ARG A 160 14.97 8.40 -8.97
N THR A 161 14.65 7.91 -10.17
CA THR A 161 13.69 8.56 -11.08
C THR A 161 12.29 8.64 -10.45
N ALA A 162 11.83 7.57 -9.79
CA ALA A 162 10.55 7.58 -9.07
C ALA A 162 10.56 8.58 -7.90
N LEU A 163 11.66 8.65 -7.15
CA LEU A 163 11.85 9.63 -6.06
C LEU A 163 11.84 11.07 -6.57
N ASP A 164 12.48 11.34 -7.71
CA ASP A 164 12.49 12.66 -8.34
C ASP A 164 11.08 13.07 -8.78
N ALA A 165 10.32 12.14 -9.35
CA ALA A 165 8.91 12.36 -9.70
C ALA A 165 8.04 12.67 -8.48
N LEU A 166 8.19 11.90 -7.39
CA LEU A 166 7.48 12.19 -6.13
C LEU A 166 7.89 13.53 -5.54
N ALA A 167 9.18 13.89 -5.57
CA ALA A 167 9.68 15.14 -5.05
C ALA A 167 9.16 16.35 -5.84
N ALA A 168 9.04 16.23 -7.16
CA ALA A 168 8.49 17.29 -8.01
C ALA A 168 7.02 17.59 -7.71
N GLU A 169 6.27 16.60 -7.26
CA GLU A 169 4.85 16.73 -6.95
C GLU A 169 4.57 17.12 -5.49
N ALA A 170 5.47 16.78 -4.56
CA ALA A 170 5.22 16.87 -3.12
C ALA A 170 4.82 18.26 -2.63
N ALA A 171 5.33 19.32 -3.26
CA ALA A 171 4.98 20.70 -2.94
C ALA A 171 3.52 21.06 -3.28
N GLN A 172 2.87 20.28 -4.17
CA GLN A 172 1.50 20.50 -4.64
C GLN A 172 0.51 19.51 -4.01
N TRP A 173 0.97 18.62 -3.14
CA TRP A 173 0.09 17.66 -2.50
C TRP A 173 -0.88 18.39 -1.56
N PRO A 174 -2.16 17.98 -1.53
CA PRO A 174 -3.11 18.55 -0.60
C PRO A 174 -2.68 18.30 0.85
N GLU A 175 -3.08 19.20 1.76
CA GLU A 175 -2.86 19.00 3.19
C GLU A 175 -3.66 17.79 3.72
N ALA A 176 -4.86 17.59 3.19
CA ALA A 176 -5.66 16.41 3.47
C ALA A 176 -4.98 15.15 2.94
N LEU A 177 -4.86 14.14 3.79
CA LEU A 177 -4.23 12.86 3.45
C LEU A 177 -5.06 12.11 2.39
N ASP A 178 -4.38 11.52 1.41
CA ASP A 178 -4.98 10.66 0.40
C ASP A 178 -4.22 9.32 0.24
N LEU A 179 -4.81 8.35 -0.47
CA LEU A 179 -4.19 7.03 -0.68
C LEU A 179 -2.84 7.10 -1.39
N GLY A 180 -2.65 8.05 -2.30
CA GLY A 180 -1.39 8.24 -2.99
C GLY A 180 -0.28 8.71 -2.04
N GLN A 181 -0.61 9.61 -1.12
CA GLN A 181 0.28 10.06 -0.06
C GLN A 181 0.61 8.94 0.93
N ILE A 182 -0.38 8.12 1.34
CA ILE A 182 -0.14 6.97 2.21
C ILE A 182 0.80 5.97 1.54
N ALA A 183 0.60 5.68 0.25
CA ALA A 183 1.49 4.81 -0.50
C ALA A 183 2.91 5.36 -0.58
N ALA A 184 3.07 6.66 -0.88
CA ALA A 184 4.37 7.34 -0.90
C ALA A 184 5.06 7.27 0.47
N GLY A 185 4.34 7.56 1.56
CA GLY A 185 4.88 7.50 2.91
C GLY A 185 5.34 6.09 3.30
N ALA A 186 4.56 5.06 2.97
CA ALA A 186 4.95 3.67 3.20
C ALA A 186 6.21 3.27 2.40
N ALA A 187 6.32 3.73 1.15
CA ALA A 187 7.48 3.47 0.30
C ALA A 187 8.75 4.16 0.82
N LEU A 188 8.67 5.42 1.20
CA LEU A 188 9.79 6.19 1.74
C LEU A 188 10.29 5.62 3.07
N ALA A 189 9.38 5.22 3.96
CA ALA A 189 9.75 4.55 5.20
C ALA A 189 10.44 3.21 4.97
N TYR A 190 10.07 2.47 3.92
CA TYR A 190 10.77 1.24 3.57
C TYR A 190 12.17 1.51 3.04
N LEU A 191 12.38 2.60 2.31
CA LEU A 191 13.73 3.04 1.91
C LEU A 191 14.58 3.39 3.12
N ASP A 192 14.06 4.13 4.10
CA ASP A 192 14.76 4.44 5.35
C ASP A 192 15.21 3.17 6.08
N LEU A 193 14.33 2.15 6.12
CA LEU A 193 14.59 0.92 6.83
C LEU A 193 15.59 -0.01 6.12
N ARG A 194 15.55 -0.07 4.77
CA ARG A 194 16.25 -1.11 3.99
C ARG A 194 17.33 -0.60 3.06
N PHE A 195 17.30 0.68 2.75
CA PHE A 195 18.20 1.33 1.80
C PHE A 195 18.75 2.67 2.32
N PRO A 196 19.26 2.73 3.57
CA PRO A 196 19.78 3.98 4.12
C PRO A 196 20.93 4.54 3.27
N ASP A 197 21.69 3.67 2.60
CA ASP A 197 22.77 4.01 1.69
C ASP A 197 22.29 4.67 0.38
N LEU A 198 21.02 4.58 0.03
CA LEU A 198 20.46 5.29 -1.12
C LEU A 198 20.42 6.81 -0.89
N ALA A 199 20.44 7.25 0.38
CA ALA A 199 20.41 8.65 0.81
C ALA A 199 19.32 9.44 0.07
N TRP A 200 18.10 8.89 0.01
CA TRP A 200 17.03 9.38 -0.84
C TRP A 200 16.59 10.82 -0.53
N ARG A 201 16.88 11.32 0.67
CA ARG A 201 16.56 12.68 1.11
C ARG A 201 17.46 13.74 0.47
N ASP A 202 18.66 13.37 0.01
CA ASP A 202 19.63 14.30 -0.54
C ASP A 202 19.07 14.98 -1.80
N GLY A 203 19.02 16.30 -1.77
CA GLY A 203 18.46 17.11 -2.85
C GLY A 203 16.93 17.14 -2.94
N ARG A 204 16.21 16.46 -2.02
CA ARG A 204 14.73 16.34 -2.03
C ARG A 204 14.10 16.88 -0.74
N ASN A 205 14.56 18.03 -0.27
CA ASN A 205 14.18 18.62 1.03
C ASN A 205 12.66 18.78 1.20
N GLY A 206 11.91 19.12 0.15
CA GLY A 206 10.45 19.24 0.19
C GLY A 206 9.76 17.90 0.48
N LEU A 207 10.16 16.83 -0.20
CA LEU A 207 9.65 15.48 0.01
C LEU A 207 10.08 14.94 1.38
N ALA A 208 11.33 15.21 1.79
CA ALA A 208 11.84 14.80 3.10
C ALA A 208 11.04 15.44 4.24
N GLY A 209 10.84 16.76 4.20
CA GLY A 209 10.04 17.47 5.21
C GLY A 209 8.56 17.05 5.21
N TRP A 210 8.00 16.71 4.04
CA TRP A 210 6.66 16.12 3.97
C TRP A 210 6.64 14.75 4.66
N HIS A 211 7.62 13.89 4.39
CA HIS A 211 7.70 12.55 4.97
C HIS A 211 7.86 12.59 6.49
N ASP A 212 8.63 13.53 7.03
CA ASP A 212 8.78 13.70 8.48
C ASP A 212 7.43 14.05 9.14
N ARG A 213 6.63 14.92 8.51
CA ARG A 213 5.26 15.22 8.97
C ARG A 213 4.33 14.01 8.83
N PHE A 214 4.46 13.23 7.75
CA PHE A 214 3.68 11.99 7.57
C PHE A 214 4.01 10.98 8.68
N GLU A 215 5.28 10.75 9.00
CA GLU A 215 5.71 9.82 10.06
C GLU A 215 5.29 10.28 11.47
N ALA A 216 5.06 11.57 11.67
CA ALA A 216 4.54 12.12 12.93
C ALA A 216 3.03 11.95 13.09
N ARG A 217 2.27 11.57 12.04
CA ARG A 217 0.83 11.30 12.15
C ARG A 217 0.57 10.11 13.07
N PRO A 218 -0.46 10.15 13.92
CA PRO A 218 -0.78 9.03 14.83
C PRO A 218 -0.88 7.68 14.12
N SER A 219 -1.54 7.62 12.97
CA SER A 219 -1.71 6.40 12.16
C SER A 219 -0.39 5.85 11.62
N ALA A 220 0.54 6.71 11.18
CA ALA A 220 1.85 6.31 10.70
C ALA A 220 2.79 5.92 11.85
N ALA A 221 2.78 6.69 12.94
CA ALA A 221 3.60 6.44 14.13
C ALA A 221 3.24 5.12 14.83
N ALA A 222 1.95 4.77 14.89
CA ALA A 222 1.47 3.51 15.46
C ALA A 222 1.80 2.28 14.60
N ASN A 223 2.06 2.46 13.31
CA ASN A 223 2.26 1.38 12.33
C ASN A 223 3.65 1.46 11.67
N ARG A 224 4.69 1.73 12.45
CA ARG A 224 6.06 1.77 11.92
C ARG A 224 6.50 0.40 11.42
N LEU A 225 7.30 0.41 10.35
CA LEU A 225 7.97 -0.80 9.88
C LEU A 225 9.02 -1.23 10.90
N VAL A 226 9.07 -2.53 11.19
CA VAL A 226 10.08 -3.11 12.10
C VAL A 226 10.72 -4.34 11.48
N LEU A 227 11.97 -4.60 11.87
CA LEU A 227 12.73 -5.81 11.53
C LEU A 227 12.57 -6.77 12.70
N ASP A 228 11.71 -7.78 12.54
CA ASP A 228 11.50 -8.88 13.50
C ASP A 228 12.02 -10.21 12.95
#